data_64973904cd55ced31f5709cb20fea2cf
#
_entry.id   64973904cd55ced31f5709cb20fea2cf
#
_cell.length_a   1.000
_cell.length_b   1.000
_cell.length_c   1.000
_cell.angle_alpha   90.00
_cell.angle_beta   90.00
_cell.angle_gamma   90.00
#
_symmetry.space_group_name_H-M   'P 1'
#
loop_
_entity.id
_entity.type
_entity.pdbx_description
1 polymer ?
#
loop_
_entity_poly.entity_id
_entity_poly.type
_entity_poly.pdbx_seq_one_letter_code
_entity_poly.pdbx_strand_id
1 'polypeptide(L)' 'MMKDINRIKVVLLEKKKTNKWLAEQLGKDPATVSKWCTNSSQPDLVTLRKVAELLGVDIKDLLNSSNPSVNEKVIIIKNN' A
#
# COMPACT_ATOMS: atom_id res chain seq x y z
N MET A 1 -6.25 13.44 -13.48
CA MET A 1 -6.85 12.57 -12.49
C MET A 1 -5.81 11.98 -11.56
N MET A 2 -6.05 12.18 -10.32
CA MET A 2 -5.15 11.67 -9.30
C MET A 2 -5.26 10.16 -9.18
N LYS A 3 -4.15 9.50 -9.16
CA LYS A 3 -4.12 8.07 -8.89
C LYS A 3 -3.75 7.83 -7.45
N ASP A 4 -4.37 6.86 -6.86
CA ASP A 4 -3.95 6.41 -5.54
C ASP A 4 -2.56 5.82 -5.65
N ILE A 5 -1.68 6.20 -4.75
CA ILE A 5 -0.33 5.69 -4.73
C ILE A 5 -0.27 4.36 -4.01
N ASN A 6 -0.97 4.24 -2.89
CA ASN A 6 -0.94 3.01 -2.12
C ASN A 6 -2.29 2.29 -2.17
N ARG A 7 -2.24 0.99 -1.88
CA ARG A 7 -3.40 0.11 -1.79
C ARG A 7 -3.61 -0.41 -0.38
N ILE A 8 -3.22 0.37 0.62
CA ILE A 8 -3.29 -0.10 2.00
C ILE A 8 -4.71 -0.49 2.38
N LYS A 9 -5.69 0.34 2.00
CA LYS A 9 -7.07 0.05 2.32
C LYS A 9 -7.54 -1.28 1.72
N VAL A 10 -7.19 -1.51 0.45
CA VAL A 10 -7.59 -2.75 -0.24
C VAL A 10 -7.00 -3.96 0.47
N VAL A 11 -5.71 -3.89 0.82
CA VAL A 11 -5.04 -5.02 1.46
C VAL A 11 -5.58 -5.24 2.87
N LEU A 12 -5.87 -4.16 3.62
CA LEU A 12 -6.51 -4.30 4.92
C LEU A 12 -7.82 -5.07 4.81
N LEU A 13 -8.64 -4.69 3.83
CA LEU A 13 -9.92 -5.36 3.62
C LEU A 13 -9.72 -6.82 3.25
N GLU A 14 -8.76 -7.11 2.38
CA GLU A 14 -8.47 -8.49 2.00
C GLU A 14 -8.04 -9.32 3.19
N LYS A 15 -7.31 -8.72 4.10
CA LYS A 15 -6.82 -9.41 5.31
C LYS A 15 -7.81 -9.31 6.46
N LYS A 16 -8.95 -8.67 6.25
CA LYS A 16 -9.99 -8.49 7.27
C LYS A 16 -9.47 -7.77 8.49
N LYS A 17 -8.66 -6.73 8.24
CA LYS A 17 -8.11 -5.88 9.29
C LYS A 17 -8.65 -4.47 9.15
N THR A 18 -8.61 -3.70 10.24
CA THR A 18 -9.13 -2.34 10.29
C THR A 18 -8.01 -1.33 10.36
N ASN A 19 -8.33 -0.07 10.03
CA ASN A 19 -7.40 1.03 10.22
C ASN A 19 -6.95 1.12 11.68
N LYS A 20 -7.90 0.95 12.59
CA LYS A 20 -7.60 1.03 14.01
C LYS A 20 -6.62 -0.06 14.42
N TRP A 21 -6.83 -1.27 13.94
CA TRP A 21 -5.90 -2.36 14.24
C TRP A 21 -4.49 -2.00 13.76
N LEU A 22 -4.38 -1.51 12.52
CA LEU A 22 -3.07 -1.19 11.97
C LEU A 22 -2.41 -0.06 12.77
N ALA A 23 -3.19 0.96 13.12
CA ALA A 23 -2.66 2.06 13.92
C ALA A 23 -2.12 1.55 15.25
N GLU A 24 -2.85 0.65 15.91
CA GLU A 24 -2.41 0.08 17.17
C GLU A 24 -1.10 -0.69 17.01
N GLN A 25 -1.00 -1.48 15.94
CA GLN A 25 0.20 -2.26 15.70
C GLN A 25 1.43 -1.37 15.46
N LEU A 26 1.22 -0.22 14.85
CA LEU A 26 2.31 0.70 14.50
C LEU A 26 2.58 1.75 15.58
N GLY A 27 1.72 1.83 16.59
CA GLY A 27 1.82 2.91 17.57
C GLY A 27 1.53 4.26 16.97
N LYS A 28 0.63 4.32 15.99
CA LYS A 28 0.25 5.55 15.31
C LYS A 28 -1.17 5.93 15.63
N ASP A 29 -1.48 7.20 15.37
CA ASP A 29 -2.84 7.71 15.52
C ASP A 29 -3.72 7.10 14.41
N PRO A 30 -4.93 6.61 14.74
CA PRO A 30 -5.85 6.11 13.71
C PRO A 30 -6.13 7.13 12.60
N ALA A 31 -6.14 8.43 12.91
CA ALA A 31 -6.34 9.45 11.89
C ALA A 31 -5.21 9.44 10.86
N THR A 32 -3.98 9.17 11.30
CA THR A 32 -2.85 9.08 10.40
C THR A 32 -3.02 7.94 9.43
N VAL A 33 -3.40 6.76 9.95
CA VAL A 33 -3.60 5.59 9.08
C VAL A 33 -4.76 5.82 8.13
N SER A 34 -5.82 6.49 8.61
CA SER A 34 -6.96 6.81 7.76
C SER A 34 -6.53 7.67 6.57
N LYS A 35 -5.63 8.61 6.79
CA LYS A 35 -5.11 9.44 5.68
C LYS A 35 -4.33 8.63 4.68
N TRP A 36 -3.59 7.61 5.13
CA TRP A 36 -2.91 6.71 4.21
C TRP A 36 -3.92 5.95 3.36
N CYS A 37 -4.98 5.46 4.01
CA CYS A 37 -5.99 4.67 3.31
C CYS A 37 -6.73 5.48 2.25
N THR A 38 -6.90 6.77 2.45
CA THR A 38 -7.52 7.63 1.46
C THR A 38 -6.52 8.27 0.52
N ASN A 39 -5.24 7.95 0.69
CA ASN A 39 -4.14 8.52 -0.09
C ASN A 39 -4.03 10.03 0.05
N SER A 40 -4.54 10.58 1.15
CA SER A 40 -4.36 11.98 1.49
C SER A 40 -2.92 12.26 1.93
N SER A 41 -2.28 11.26 2.52
CA SER A 41 -0.86 11.31 2.84
C SER A 41 -0.31 9.89 2.72
N GLN A 42 1.00 9.77 2.75
CA GLN A 42 1.65 8.48 2.56
C GLN A 42 2.56 8.18 3.74
N PRO A 43 2.68 6.90 4.11
CA PRO A 43 3.68 6.52 5.10
C PRO A 43 5.07 6.62 4.48
N ASP A 44 6.09 6.81 5.31
CA ASP A 44 7.44 6.73 4.79
C ASP A 44 7.78 5.28 4.46
N LEU A 45 8.91 5.06 3.80
CA LEU A 45 9.26 3.72 3.32
C LEU A 45 9.46 2.73 4.46
N VAL A 46 10.06 3.17 5.56
CA VAL A 46 10.27 2.28 6.69
C VAL A 46 8.94 1.82 7.27
N THR A 47 8.01 2.75 7.41
CA THR A 47 6.68 2.43 7.92
C THR A 47 5.92 1.55 6.94
N LEU A 48 6.05 1.84 5.64
CA LEU A 48 5.38 1.04 4.62
C LEU A 48 5.86 -0.41 4.68
N ARG A 49 7.16 -0.62 4.89
CA ARG A 49 7.71 -1.96 5.04
C ARG A 49 7.10 -2.66 6.25
N LYS A 50 6.94 -1.94 7.37
CA LYS A 50 6.32 -2.52 8.54
C LYS A 50 4.88 -2.90 8.29
N VAL A 51 4.16 -2.07 7.55
CA VAL A 51 2.78 -2.38 7.19
C VAL A 51 2.73 -3.67 6.38
N ALA A 52 3.64 -3.81 5.41
CA ALA A 52 3.69 -5.02 4.60
C ALA A 52 3.96 -6.25 5.47
N GLU A 53 4.89 -6.15 6.40
CA GLU A 53 5.22 -7.26 7.30
C GLU A 53 4.03 -7.63 8.16
N LEU A 54 3.33 -6.63 8.71
CA LEU A 54 2.17 -6.88 9.55
C LEU A 54 1.03 -7.54 8.79
N LEU A 55 0.89 -7.22 7.51
CA LEU A 55 -0.18 -7.76 6.69
C LEU A 55 0.24 -9.03 5.95
N GLY A 56 1.51 -9.40 6.03
CA GLY A 56 2.00 -10.62 5.39
C GLY A 56 2.06 -10.52 3.88
N VAL A 57 2.41 -9.35 3.36
CA VAL A 57 2.52 -9.13 1.92
C VAL A 57 3.84 -8.44 1.61
N ASP A 58 4.19 -8.38 0.34
CA ASP A 58 5.35 -7.60 -0.09
C ASP A 58 4.99 -6.12 -0.16
N ILE A 59 6.01 -5.26 -0.04
CA ILE A 59 5.78 -3.82 -0.17
C ILE A 59 5.13 -3.50 -1.51
N LYS A 60 5.54 -4.18 -2.58
CA LYS A 60 4.98 -3.91 -3.91
C LYS A 60 3.48 -4.14 -3.94
N ASP A 61 2.97 -5.03 -3.09
CA ASP A 61 1.54 -5.30 -3.03
C ASP A 61 0.76 -4.16 -2.39
N LEU A 62 1.45 -3.23 -1.73
CA LEU A 62 0.83 -2.06 -1.14
C LEU A 62 0.87 -0.85 -2.05
N LEU A 63 1.40 -1.00 -3.24
CA LEU A 63 1.58 0.11 -4.16
C LEU A 63 0.81 -0.12 -5.44
N ASN A 64 0.25 0.96 -5.96
CA ASN A 64 -0.38 0.93 -7.28
C ASN A 64 0.68 1.19 -8.33
N SER A 65 0.48 0.62 -9.51
CA SER A 65 1.37 0.90 -10.63
C SER A 65 1.25 2.37 -11.03
N SER A 66 2.39 3.03 -11.21
CA SER A 66 2.39 4.42 -11.65
C SER A 66 2.00 4.55 -13.12
N ASN A 67 2.13 3.47 -13.87
CA ASN A 67 1.77 3.44 -15.28
C ASN A 67 1.27 2.04 -15.61
N PRO A 68 -0.05 1.90 -15.84
CA PRO A 68 -0.62 0.56 -16.07
C PRO A 68 0.02 -0.21 -17.20
N SER A 69 0.58 0.46 -18.21
CA SER A 69 1.17 -0.21 -19.35
C SER A 69 2.58 -0.73 -19.06
N VAL A 70 3.17 -0.35 -17.93
CA VAL A 70 4.55 -0.75 -17.61
C VAL A 70 4.67 -2.26 -17.49
N ASN A 71 3.69 -2.91 -16.87
CA ASN A 71 3.76 -4.36 -16.69
C ASN A 71 3.80 -5.10 -18.02
N GLU A 72 2.99 -4.68 -18.97
CA GLU A 72 2.98 -5.28 -20.27
C GLU A 72 4.31 -5.06 -20.99
N LYS A 73 4.82 -3.82 -20.91
CA LYS A 73 6.09 -3.50 -21.55
C LYS A 73 7.24 -4.27 -20.95
N VAL A 74 7.22 -4.44 -19.64
CA VAL A 74 8.28 -5.21 -18.98
C VAL A 74 8.27 -6.65 -19.48
N ILE A 75 7.11 -7.23 -19.63
CA ILE A 75 7.01 -8.61 -20.15
C ILE A 75 7.55 -8.68 -21.56
N ILE A 76 7.22 -7.73 -22.41
CA ILE A 76 7.68 -7.70 -23.79
C ILE A 76 9.19 -7.56 -23.84
N ILE A 77 9.75 -6.68 -23.03
CA ILE A 77 11.19 -6.46 -22.99
C ILE A 77 11.91 -7.73 -22.57
N LYS A 78 11.37 -8.45 -21.62
CA LYS A 78 11.99 -9.69 -21.16
C LYS A 78 12.03 -10.75 -22.23
N ASN A 79 11.09 -10.70 -23.14
CA ASN A 79 11.02 -11.68 -24.21
C ASN A 79 11.98 -11.40 -25.35
N ASN A 80 12.58 -10.23 -25.31
CA ASN A 80 13.59 -9.87 -26.29
C ASN A 80 14.99 -10.19 -25.77
#